data_ecd60c90fb7c6d4a899ba3e6ff35c5e1
#
_entry.id   ecd60c90fb7c6d4a899ba3e6ff35c5e1
#
_cell.length_a   1.000
_cell.length_b   1.000
_cell.length_c   1.000
_cell.angle_alpha   90.00
_cell.angle_beta   90.00
_cell.angle_gamma   90.00
#
_symmetry.space_group_name_H-M   'P 1'
#
loop_
_entity.id
_entity.type
_entity.pdbx_description
1 polymer ?
#
loop_
_entity_poly.entity_id
_entity_poly.type
_entity_poly.pdbx_seq_one_letter_code
_entity_poly.pdbx_strand_id
1 'polypeptide(L)'
;MWWNGRHDGLRSRCREAWEFESLHPHQQLDIKRIYEMKKQKLAHSFTVVITANEFADKISAKLEEVRKEAKIQGFRPGQAPLSLIKTKYENAVKGEVLDDLVQEKATKTLEENKIRPALRPKIELTTFEEGKDIEFKMDVEALPEIKPADLSKLEVKKLVAVATDKEIDAAIEKLANAKKTTAPCDEKRETKTGDVIVIDFTGTIDGEEFKGGKGKDYYLALGSNTFIPGFEEQLTGKNIGEEVDVNVSFPENYHAKDLAGKKALFKTVIKELRQMVTPAIDDEFAKMFGCDTLDKLKEMIKTELDKEYQNVARMHTKRALLDALAETHSFDVPQGMVDLEFNSIWQQFEEAKKNNQLDEEEKSKSEDDLKAEYKAIAERRVRLGLLLAEIANENKITLTQDDLTKAVMQEARRYPGQEKIVFEYYQKNPQALDALKAPLFEEKVVDYVLTVVKINEENLSADELYAYNPDTQKK
;
A
#
# COMPACT_ATOMS: atom_id res chain seq x y z
N MET A 1 -4.07 5.94 -5.66
CA MET A 1 -3.23 5.83 -4.46
C MET A 1 -3.58 4.53 -3.75
N TRP A 2 -3.06 3.42 -4.25
CA TRP A 2 -3.32 2.11 -3.75
C TRP A 2 -2.00 1.47 -3.38
N TRP A 3 -1.81 1.18 -2.10
CA TRP A 3 -0.67 0.44 -1.57
C TRP A 3 0.58 1.23 -1.16
N ASN A 4 0.59 1.70 0.09
CA ASN A 4 1.79 1.95 0.88
C ASN A 4 1.75 1.05 2.11
N GLY A 5 2.32 -0.14 2.00
CA GLY A 5 2.52 -1.07 3.11
C GLY A 5 3.79 -1.87 2.87
N ARG A 6 4.81 -1.60 3.67
CA ARG A 6 6.10 -2.31 3.68
C ARG A 6 5.90 -3.80 3.90
N HIS A 7 6.11 -4.60 2.87
CA HIS A 7 6.51 -6.01 2.97
C HIS A 7 7.17 -6.38 1.64
N ASP A 8 8.52 -6.32 1.62
CA ASP A 8 9.36 -6.58 0.45
C ASP A 8 9.25 -8.01 -0.11
N GLY A 9 8.63 -8.94 0.62
CA GLY A 9 8.41 -10.31 0.17
C GLY A 9 7.07 -10.60 -0.50
N LEU A 10 6.08 -9.71 -0.37
CA LEU A 10 4.74 -9.90 -0.94
C LEU A 10 4.57 -9.25 -2.31
N ARG A 11 5.39 -8.26 -2.65
CA ARG A 11 5.34 -7.56 -3.94
C ARG A 11 5.73 -8.47 -5.11
N SER A 12 6.79 -9.26 -4.97
CA SER A 12 7.21 -10.22 -6.00
C SER A 12 6.21 -11.36 -6.20
N ARG A 13 5.65 -11.89 -5.09
CA ARG A 13 4.68 -13.01 -5.15
C ARG A 13 3.32 -12.63 -5.71
N CYS A 14 2.87 -11.38 -5.52
CA CYS A 14 1.63 -10.89 -6.15
C CYS A 14 1.77 -10.67 -7.66
N ARG A 15 2.99 -10.62 -8.17
CA ARG A 15 3.28 -10.32 -9.57
C ARG A 15 3.38 -11.58 -10.45
N GLU A 16 3.97 -12.66 -9.94
CA GLU A 16 3.99 -13.98 -10.61
C GLU A 16 2.58 -14.47 -10.99
N ALA A 17 1.58 -13.84 -10.39
CA ALA A 17 0.17 -14.11 -10.59
C ALA A 17 -0.46 -13.47 -11.83
N TRP A 18 0.27 -12.69 -12.61
CA TRP A 18 -0.29 -11.86 -13.68
C TRP A 18 0.41 -12.05 -15.03
N GLU A 19 1.26 -13.06 -15.18
CA GLU A 19 1.90 -13.36 -16.45
C GLU A 19 0.88 -13.85 -17.50
N PHE A 20 0.83 -13.13 -18.59
CA PHE A 20 0.10 -13.48 -19.81
C PHE A 20 1.08 -14.14 -20.78
N GLU A 21 0.68 -15.29 -21.34
CA GLU A 21 1.36 -15.88 -22.49
C GLU A 21 1.43 -14.88 -23.65
N SER A 22 2.63 -14.71 -24.22
CA SER A 22 2.88 -13.88 -25.39
C SER A 22 2.14 -14.42 -26.62
N LEU A 23 1.15 -13.68 -27.10
CA LEU A 23 0.45 -13.97 -28.34
C LEU A 23 1.36 -13.78 -29.55
N HIS A 24 1.26 -14.68 -30.53
CA HIS A 24 2.06 -14.66 -31.78
C HIS A 24 1.84 -13.35 -32.59
N PRO A 25 2.86 -12.85 -33.33
CA PRO A 25 2.83 -11.56 -34.06
C PRO A 25 1.68 -11.35 -35.06
N HIS A 26 1.12 -12.41 -35.61
CA HIS A 26 -0.01 -12.32 -36.55
C HIS A 26 -1.35 -12.03 -35.86
N GLN A 27 -1.51 -12.39 -34.60
CA GLN A 27 -2.72 -12.05 -33.82
C GLN A 27 -2.70 -10.61 -33.31
N GLN A 28 -1.53 -9.98 -33.17
CA GLN A 28 -1.40 -8.58 -32.73
C GLN A 28 -1.96 -7.58 -33.74
N LEU A 29 -1.89 -7.86 -35.06
CA LEU A 29 -2.40 -6.97 -36.11
C LEU A 29 -3.93 -6.98 -36.19
N ASP A 30 -4.56 -8.13 -36.00
CA ASP A 30 -6.02 -8.24 -35.97
C ASP A 30 -6.61 -7.67 -34.68
N ILE A 31 -5.94 -7.89 -33.55
CA ILE A 31 -6.33 -7.33 -32.26
C ILE A 31 -6.23 -5.79 -32.29
N LYS A 32 -5.18 -5.22 -32.89
CA LYS A 32 -5.02 -3.77 -33.00
C LYS A 32 -6.14 -3.13 -33.85
N ARG A 33 -6.54 -3.79 -34.91
CA ARG A 33 -7.62 -3.34 -35.81
C ARG A 33 -9.01 -3.48 -35.18
N ILE A 34 -9.24 -4.56 -34.42
CA ILE A 34 -10.46 -4.78 -33.64
C ILE A 34 -10.50 -3.77 -32.46
N TYR A 35 -9.35 -3.46 -31.85
CA TYR A 35 -9.22 -2.49 -30.77
C TYR A 35 -9.53 -1.06 -31.23
N GLU A 36 -9.06 -0.65 -32.43
CA GLU A 36 -9.39 0.67 -33.00
C GLU A 36 -10.86 0.79 -33.39
N MET A 37 -11.47 -0.28 -33.90
CA MET A 37 -12.92 -0.31 -34.23
C MET A 37 -13.80 -0.32 -32.97
N LYS A 38 -13.35 -0.92 -31.83
CA LYS A 38 -14.08 -0.95 -30.57
C LYS A 38 -13.95 0.37 -29.80
N LYS A 39 -12.83 1.09 -29.93
CA LYS A 39 -12.59 2.40 -29.32
C LYS A 39 -13.68 3.45 -29.62
N GLN A 40 -14.40 3.30 -30.75
CA GLN A 40 -15.46 4.24 -31.15
C GLN A 40 -16.80 4.02 -30.43
N LYS A 41 -17.03 2.88 -29.77
CA LYS A 41 -18.35 2.56 -29.18
C LYS A 41 -18.68 3.34 -27.89
N LEU A 42 -17.69 3.69 -27.09
CA LEU A 42 -17.87 4.39 -25.82
C LEU A 42 -17.55 5.88 -25.92
N ALA A 43 -16.78 6.31 -26.93
CA ALA A 43 -16.43 7.70 -27.12
C ALA A 43 -17.51 8.43 -27.92
N HIS A 44 -18.03 9.51 -27.37
CA HIS A 44 -19.03 10.36 -28.01
C HIS A 44 -18.50 11.77 -28.10
N SER A 45 -18.85 12.45 -29.20
CA SER A 45 -18.50 13.85 -29.42
C SER A 45 -19.74 14.64 -29.78
N PHE A 46 -20.01 15.71 -29.04
CA PHE A 46 -21.16 16.58 -29.25
C PHE A 46 -20.69 17.99 -29.52
N THR A 47 -21.32 18.66 -30.51
CA THR A 47 -21.23 20.09 -30.68
C THR A 47 -22.47 20.73 -30.06
N VAL A 48 -22.25 21.58 -29.08
CA VAL A 48 -23.34 22.22 -28.32
C VAL A 48 -23.29 23.73 -28.57
N VAL A 49 -24.45 24.31 -28.79
CA VAL A 49 -24.59 25.75 -29.09
C VAL A 49 -25.32 26.45 -27.95
N ILE A 50 -24.75 27.55 -27.51
CA ILE A 50 -25.36 28.49 -26.57
C ILE A 50 -25.73 29.72 -27.42
N THR A 51 -27.02 30.07 -27.52
CA THR A 51 -27.45 31.19 -28.30
C THR A 51 -27.01 32.53 -27.69
N ALA A 52 -26.68 33.53 -28.53
CA ALA A 52 -26.28 34.86 -28.08
C ALA A 52 -27.32 35.49 -27.14
N ASN A 53 -28.63 35.26 -27.40
CA ASN A 53 -29.70 35.77 -26.57
C ASN A 53 -29.69 35.18 -25.17
N GLU A 54 -29.58 33.83 -25.08
CA GLU A 54 -29.51 33.12 -23.79
C GLU A 54 -28.31 33.57 -22.95
N PHE A 55 -27.16 33.76 -23.58
CA PHE A 55 -25.97 34.25 -22.89
C PHE A 55 -26.16 35.70 -22.40
N ALA A 56 -26.72 36.60 -23.22
CA ALA A 56 -26.99 37.98 -22.85
C ALA A 56 -28.00 38.11 -21.72
N ASP A 57 -29.08 37.29 -21.75
CA ASP A 57 -30.12 37.27 -20.71
C ASP A 57 -29.54 36.83 -19.36
N LYS A 58 -28.74 35.75 -19.36
CA LYS A 58 -28.06 35.28 -18.14
C LYS A 58 -27.07 36.29 -17.58
N ILE A 59 -26.28 36.94 -18.44
CA ILE A 59 -25.37 38.04 -18.02
C ILE A 59 -26.16 39.15 -17.37
N SER A 60 -27.28 39.57 -17.97
CA SER A 60 -28.10 40.65 -17.45
C SER A 60 -28.69 40.29 -16.07
N ALA A 61 -29.19 39.10 -15.92
CA ALA A 61 -29.67 38.57 -14.64
C ALA A 61 -28.58 38.56 -13.57
N LYS A 62 -27.41 38.04 -13.91
CA LYS A 62 -26.27 37.95 -12.99
C LYS A 62 -25.72 39.30 -12.56
N LEU A 63 -25.68 40.26 -13.51
CA LEU A 63 -25.30 41.66 -13.19
C LEU A 63 -26.27 42.31 -12.21
N GLU A 64 -27.56 42.00 -12.27
CA GLU A 64 -28.56 42.49 -11.29
C GLU A 64 -28.37 41.82 -9.91
N GLU A 65 -27.95 40.55 -9.86
CA GLU A 65 -27.58 39.89 -8.60
C GLU A 65 -26.33 40.54 -7.98
N VAL A 66 -25.26 40.69 -8.78
CA VAL A 66 -24.03 41.39 -8.36
C VAL A 66 -24.31 42.78 -7.89
N ARG A 67 -25.24 43.52 -8.53
CA ARG A 67 -25.66 44.85 -8.11
C ARG A 67 -26.21 44.90 -6.69
N LYS A 68 -26.97 43.86 -6.27
CA LYS A 68 -27.54 43.80 -4.91
C LYS A 68 -26.48 43.62 -3.84
N GLU A 69 -25.40 42.90 -4.15
CA GLU A 69 -24.35 42.53 -3.21
C GLU A 69 -23.10 43.40 -3.26
N ALA A 70 -22.84 44.03 -4.41
CA ALA A 70 -21.62 44.80 -4.66
C ALA A 70 -21.49 46.01 -3.75
N LYS A 71 -20.38 46.12 -3.07
CA LYS A 71 -19.98 47.32 -2.30
C LYS A 71 -19.23 48.28 -3.21
N ILE A 72 -19.92 49.32 -3.70
CA ILE A 72 -19.35 50.36 -4.56
C ILE A 72 -19.20 51.65 -3.76
N GLN A 73 -18.00 52.22 -3.80
CA GLN A 73 -17.71 53.45 -3.09
C GLN A 73 -18.63 54.58 -3.59
N GLY A 74 -19.34 55.26 -2.68
CA GLY A 74 -20.31 56.29 -2.99
C GLY A 74 -21.75 55.84 -3.19
N PHE A 75 -22.05 54.54 -3.15
CA PHE A 75 -23.40 53.99 -3.28
C PHE A 75 -23.74 53.02 -2.16
N ARG A 76 -24.99 53.07 -1.71
CA ARG A 76 -25.54 52.04 -0.82
C ARG A 76 -25.68 50.69 -1.59
N PRO A 77 -25.42 49.53 -1.00
CA PRO A 77 -25.62 48.24 -1.65
C PRO A 77 -26.98 48.14 -2.34
N GLY A 78 -27.02 47.72 -3.59
CA GLY A 78 -28.22 47.62 -4.42
C GLY A 78 -28.65 48.92 -5.12
N GLN A 79 -28.02 50.07 -4.85
CA GLN A 79 -28.42 51.37 -5.43
C GLN A 79 -27.44 51.90 -6.49
N ALA A 80 -26.36 51.16 -6.78
CA ALA A 80 -25.44 51.59 -7.84
C ALA A 80 -26.09 51.48 -9.23
N PRO A 81 -25.83 52.42 -10.14
CA PRO A 81 -26.32 52.31 -11.52
C PRO A 81 -25.79 51.06 -12.20
N LEU A 82 -26.65 50.38 -12.97
CA LEU A 82 -26.29 49.15 -13.66
C LEU A 82 -25.11 49.34 -14.63
N SER A 83 -25.00 50.50 -15.26
CA SER A 83 -23.88 50.86 -16.14
C SER A 83 -22.53 50.81 -15.43
N LEU A 84 -22.46 51.22 -14.16
CA LEU A 84 -21.24 51.22 -13.37
C LEU A 84 -20.89 49.79 -12.96
N ILE A 85 -21.89 48.99 -12.59
CA ILE A 85 -21.74 47.55 -12.31
C ILE A 85 -21.22 46.82 -13.55
N LYS A 86 -21.82 47.06 -14.69
CA LYS A 86 -21.43 46.53 -15.97
C LYS A 86 -19.97 46.81 -16.28
N THR A 87 -19.56 48.10 -16.23
CA THR A 87 -18.17 48.50 -16.52
C THR A 87 -17.16 47.79 -15.59
N LYS A 88 -17.53 47.56 -14.33
CA LYS A 88 -16.60 47.01 -13.36
C LYS A 88 -16.56 45.47 -13.31
N TYR A 89 -17.68 44.83 -13.54
CA TYR A 89 -17.83 43.39 -13.31
C TYR A 89 -18.19 42.56 -14.55
N GLU A 90 -18.43 43.20 -15.71
CA GLU A 90 -18.90 42.54 -16.93
C GLU A 90 -18.02 41.36 -17.35
N ASN A 91 -16.70 41.54 -17.37
CA ASN A 91 -15.79 40.49 -17.82
C ASN A 91 -15.76 39.29 -16.85
N ALA A 92 -15.83 39.57 -15.55
CA ALA A 92 -15.89 38.50 -14.54
C ALA A 92 -17.22 37.74 -14.62
N VAL A 93 -18.33 38.48 -14.78
CA VAL A 93 -19.67 37.90 -14.93
C VAL A 93 -19.80 37.14 -16.25
N LYS A 94 -19.23 37.64 -17.36
CA LYS A 94 -19.21 36.90 -18.64
C LYS A 94 -18.50 35.54 -18.50
N GLY A 95 -17.35 35.48 -17.78
CA GLY A 95 -16.63 34.24 -17.53
C GLY A 95 -17.46 33.24 -16.68
N GLU A 96 -18.01 33.72 -15.55
CA GLU A 96 -18.83 32.90 -14.65
C GLU A 96 -20.09 32.37 -15.37
N VAL A 97 -20.81 33.22 -16.08
CA VAL A 97 -22.03 32.82 -16.82
C VAL A 97 -21.70 31.87 -17.96
N LEU A 98 -20.55 32.02 -18.62
CA LEU A 98 -20.11 31.07 -19.64
C LEU A 98 -19.87 29.70 -19.06
N ASP A 99 -19.13 29.60 -17.95
CA ASP A 99 -18.85 28.37 -17.26
C ASP A 99 -20.14 27.67 -16.79
N ASP A 100 -21.05 28.43 -16.19
CA ASP A 100 -22.34 27.91 -15.73
C ASP A 100 -23.20 27.37 -16.88
N LEU A 101 -23.29 28.11 -18.00
CA LEU A 101 -24.05 27.66 -19.17
C LEU A 101 -23.43 26.45 -19.85
N VAL A 102 -22.11 26.42 -19.96
CA VAL A 102 -21.41 25.27 -20.53
C VAL A 102 -21.67 24.03 -19.67
N GLN A 103 -21.62 24.12 -18.35
CA GLN A 103 -21.93 23.01 -17.48
C GLN A 103 -23.41 22.60 -17.55
N GLU A 104 -24.33 23.56 -17.54
CA GLU A 104 -25.77 23.31 -17.69
C GLU A 104 -26.09 22.58 -18.99
N LYS A 105 -25.56 23.09 -20.12
CA LYS A 105 -25.79 22.49 -21.45
C LYS A 105 -25.11 21.14 -21.58
N ALA A 106 -23.89 20.96 -21.06
CA ALA A 106 -23.20 19.68 -21.07
C ALA A 106 -24.01 18.63 -20.29
N THR A 107 -24.44 18.95 -19.08
CA THR A 107 -25.28 18.05 -18.27
C THR A 107 -26.56 17.66 -18.99
N LYS A 108 -27.28 18.65 -19.54
CA LYS A 108 -28.51 18.42 -20.29
C LYS A 108 -28.29 17.54 -21.51
N THR A 109 -27.20 17.76 -22.27
CA THR A 109 -26.86 16.94 -23.44
C THR A 109 -26.60 15.48 -23.05
N LEU A 110 -25.91 15.25 -21.93
CA LEU A 110 -25.68 13.90 -21.40
C LEU A 110 -26.97 13.20 -20.97
N GLU A 111 -27.87 13.91 -20.29
CA GLU A 111 -29.16 13.39 -19.84
C GLU A 111 -30.09 13.04 -21.02
N GLU A 112 -30.20 13.94 -22.02
CA GLU A 112 -31.00 13.73 -23.23
C GLU A 112 -30.53 12.51 -24.03
N ASN A 113 -29.21 12.26 -24.06
CA ASN A 113 -28.63 11.13 -24.75
C ASN A 113 -28.49 9.89 -23.85
N LYS A 114 -28.90 9.96 -22.57
CA LYS A 114 -28.81 8.88 -21.58
C LYS A 114 -27.39 8.34 -21.40
N ILE A 115 -26.39 9.23 -21.51
CA ILE A 115 -24.98 8.89 -21.36
C ILE A 115 -24.59 9.06 -19.89
N ARG A 116 -24.06 7.99 -19.30
CA ARG A 116 -23.39 8.03 -17.99
C ARG A 116 -21.89 8.26 -18.26
N PRO A 117 -21.34 9.43 -17.98
CA PRO A 117 -19.94 9.72 -18.26
C PRO A 117 -19.03 8.91 -17.35
N ALA A 118 -17.98 8.32 -17.90
CA ALA A 118 -16.94 7.61 -17.15
C ALA A 118 -16.00 8.58 -16.41
N LEU A 119 -15.73 9.71 -17.06
CA LEU A 119 -14.90 10.81 -16.53
C LEU A 119 -15.58 12.14 -16.85
N ARG A 120 -15.06 13.22 -16.28
CA ARG A 120 -15.52 14.58 -16.65
C ARG A 120 -15.34 14.79 -18.14
N PRO A 121 -16.38 15.24 -18.87
CA PRO A 121 -16.28 15.54 -20.29
C PRO A 121 -15.18 16.56 -20.58
N LYS A 122 -14.46 16.35 -21.67
CA LYS A 122 -13.52 17.33 -22.19
C LYS A 122 -14.28 18.35 -23.03
N ILE A 123 -14.19 19.61 -22.63
CA ILE A 123 -14.91 20.71 -23.27
C ILE A 123 -13.89 21.63 -23.94
N GLU A 124 -14.09 21.89 -25.24
CA GLU A 124 -13.28 22.81 -26.02
C GLU A 124 -14.18 23.83 -26.69
N LEU A 125 -13.96 25.11 -26.39
CA LEU A 125 -14.67 26.23 -27.07
C LEU A 125 -14.20 26.29 -28.52
N THR A 126 -15.14 26.19 -29.44
CA THR A 126 -14.85 26.25 -30.88
C THR A 126 -14.98 27.68 -31.39
N THR A 127 -16.05 28.40 -30.99
CA THR A 127 -16.31 29.77 -31.36
C THR A 127 -16.75 30.58 -30.14
N PHE A 128 -16.10 31.74 -29.96
CA PHE A 128 -16.47 32.72 -28.93
C PHE A 128 -16.26 34.09 -29.50
N GLU A 129 -17.31 34.64 -30.17
CA GLU A 129 -17.32 35.99 -30.70
C GLU A 129 -18.46 36.78 -30.05
N GLU A 130 -18.21 38.06 -29.71
CA GLU A 130 -19.19 38.89 -29.03
C GLU A 130 -20.42 39.13 -29.92
N GLY A 131 -21.61 38.84 -29.38
CA GLY A 131 -22.89 38.98 -30.09
C GLY A 131 -23.25 37.86 -31.04
N LYS A 132 -22.43 36.79 -31.12
CA LYS A 132 -22.74 35.59 -31.88
C LYS A 132 -23.01 34.40 -30.94
N ASP A 133 -23.56 33.34 -31.49
CA ASP A 133 -23.75 32.08 -30.78
C ASP A 133 -22.39 31.51 -30.42
N ILE A 134 -22.31 30.91 -29.22
CA ILE A 134 -21.12 30.26 -28.68
C ILE A 134 -21.23 28.80 -28.97
N GLU A 135 -20.23 28.25 -29.62
CA GLU A 135 -20.17 26.81 -29.88
C GLU A 135 -19.04 26.18 -29.07
N PHE A 136 -19.32 25.05 -28.45
CA PHE A 136 -18.30 24.23 -27.82
C PHE A 136 -18.46 22.76 -28.21
N LYS A 137 -17.32 22.10 -28.31
CA LYS A 137 -17.21 20.67 -28.52
C LYS A 137 -17.06 20.00 -27.17
N MET A 138 -17.86 18.97 -26.94
CA MET A 138 -17.81 18.12 -25.75
C MET A 138 -17.47 16.70 -26.16
N ASP A 139 -16.28 16.24 -25.77
CA ASP A 139 -15.86 14.85 -25.92
C ASP A 139 -16.05 14.13 -24.58
N VAL A 140 -16.76 12.99 -24.60
CA VAL A 140 -17.11 12.21 -23.43
C VAL A 140 -16.97 10.73 -23.71
N GLU A 141 -16.47 9.98 -22.74
CA GLU A 141 -16.49 8.53 -22.74
C GLU A 141 -17.63 8.03 -21.84
N ALA A 142 -18.50 7.20 -22.41
CA ALA A 142 -19.61 6.60 -21.69
C ALA A 142 -19.15 5.39 -20.86
N LEU A 143 -19.78 5.18 -19.70
CA LEU A 143 -19.70 3.90 -19.01
C LEU A 143 -20.40 2.81 -19.84
N PRO A 144 -19.81 1.60 -19.96
CA PRO A 144 -20.44 0.49 -20.63
C PRO A 144 -21.71 0.03 -19.89
N GLU A 145 -22.67 -0.53 -20.60
CA GLU A 145 -23.74 -1.31 -19.99
C GLU A 145 -23.18 -2.68 -19.59
N ILE A 146 -23.10 -2.92 -18.28
CA ILE A 146 -22.58 -4.16 -17.74
C ILE A 146 -23.78 -4.99 -17.26
N LYS A 147 -23.81 -6.24 -17.66
CA LYS A 147 -24.79 -7.23 -17.16
C LYS A 147 -23.99 -8.31 -16.46
N PRO A 148 -23.96 -8.30 -15.11
CA PRO A 148 -23.29 -9.35 -14.38
C PRO A 148 -23.87 -10.72 -14.72
N ALA A 149 -22.98 -11.71 -14.93
CA ALA A 149 -23.38 -13.08 -15.12
C ALA A 149 -23.99 -13.64 -13.82
N ASP A 150 -24.71 -14.75 -13.94
CA ASP A 150 -25.25 -15.44 -12.77
C ASP A 150 -24.13 -15.95 -11.85
N LEU A 151 -23.85 -15.20 -10.78
CA LEU A 151 -22.77 -15.46 -9.85
C LEU A 151 -22.89 -16.84 -9.17
N SER A 152 -24.09 -17.40 -9.08
CA SER A 152 -24.32 -18.72 -8.46
C SER A 152 -23.72 -19.89 -9.27
N LYS A 153 -23.36 -19.64 -10.53
CA LYS A 153 -22.73 -20.62 -11.42
C LYS A 153 -21.21 -20.58 -11.39
N LEU A 154 -20.64 -19.53 -10.79
CA LEU A 154 -19.18 -19.44 -10.64
C LEU A 154 -18.71 -20.40 -9.55
N GLU A 155 -17.63 -21.09 -9.85
CA GLU A 155 -16.95 -21.96 -8.90
C GLU A 155 -15.60 -21.36 -8.52
N VAL A 156 -15.37 -21.21 -7.23
CA VAL A 156 -14.15 -20.62 -6.70
C VAL A 156 -13.50 -21.58 -5.71
N LYS A 157 -12.22 -21.82 -5.87
CA LYS A 157 -11.43 -22.58 -4.90
C LYS A 157 -11.13 -21.71 -3.69
N LYS A 158 -11.47 -22.21 -2.50
CA LYS A 158 -11.11 -21.63 -1.22
C LYS A 158 -10.06 -22.51 -0.55
N LEU A 159 -8.87 -21.99 -0.41
CA LEU A 159 -7.81 -22.69 0.28
C LEU A 159 -8.05 -22.62 1.79
N VAL A 160 -7.76 -23.72 2.48
CA VAL A 160 -7.88 -23.81 3.94
C VAL A 160 -6.60 -24.45 4.47
N ALA A 161 -5.96 -23.81 5.43
CA ALA A 161 -4.85 -24.39 6.19
C ALA A 161 -5.10 -24.14 7.68
N VAL A 162 -4.70 -25.11 8.48
CA VAL A 162 -4.83 -25.05 9.95
C VAL A 162 -3.49 -25.38 10.55
N ALA A 163 -3.09 -24.63 11.57
CA ALA A 163 -1.81 -24.83 12.25
C ALA A 163 -1.74 -26.22 12.91
N THR A 164 -0.69 -26.95 12.60
CA THR A 164 -0.39 -28.25 13.18
C THR A 164 0.40 -28.10 14.48
N ASP A 165 0.32 -29.11 15.37
CA ASP A 165 1.10 -29.13 16.62
C ASP A 165 2.60 -28.96 16.35
N LYS A 166 3.11 -29.54 15.26
CA LYS A 166 4.52 -29.43 14.86
C LYS A 166 4.91 -27.96 14.54
N GLU A 167 4.05 -27.22 13.87
CA GLU A 167 4.30 -25.81 13.54
C GLU A 167 4.20 -24.92 14.78
N ILE A 168 3.27 -25.26 15.69
CA ILE A 168 3.13 -24.57 16.99
C ILE A 168 4.39 -24.79 17.81
N ASP A 169 4.87 -26.03 17.95
CA ASP A 169 6.09 -26.35 18.70
C ASP A 169 7.33 -25.69 18.06
N ALA A 170 7.45 -25.70 16.73
CA ALA A 170 8.52 -24.98 16.03
C ALA A 170 8.49 -23.45 16.25
N ALA A 171 7.30 -22.85 16.32
CA ALA A 171 7.16 -21.44 16.64
C ALA A 171 7.59 -21.14 18.09
N ILE A 172 7.23 -22.01 19.05
CA ILE A 172 7.66 -21.89 20.44
C ILE A 172 9.18 -22.03 20.56
N GLU A 173 9.79 -22.99 19.85
CA GLU A 173 11.24 -23.14 19.83
C GLU A 173 11.94 -21.89 19.28
N LYS A 174 11.40 -21.27 18.22
CA LYS A 174 11.92 -20.01 17.69
C LYS A 174 11.83 -18.89 18.75
N LEU A 175 10.71 -18.80 19.47
CA LEU A 175 10.54 -17.81 20.56
C LEU A 175 11.53 -18.07 21.70
N ALA A 176 11.72 -19.33 22.09
CA ALA A 176 12.69 -19.73 23.13
C ALA A 176 14.13 -19.39 22.70
N ASN A 177 14.49 -19.66 21.45
CA ASN A 177 15.79 -19.28 20.89
C ASN A 177 16.01 -17.77 20.82
N ALA A 178 14.96 -16.99 20.55
CA ALA A 178 15.04 -15.52 20.55
C ALA A 178 15.15 -14.94 21.96
N LYS A 179 14.72 -15.69 22.98
CA LYS A 179 14.74 -15.31 24.40
C LYS A 179 15.86 -16.01 25.20
N LYS A 180 16.94 -16.43 24.50
CA LYS A 180 18.12 -16.97 25.19
C LYS A 180 18.56 -16.04 26.31
N THR A 181 18.83 -16.64 27.47
CA THR A 181 19.37 -15.98 28.65
C THR A 181 20.78 -16.47 28.91
N THR A 182 21.51 -15.81 29.81
CA THR A 182 22.83 -16.26 30.20
C THR A 182 22.76 -16.96 31.55
N ALA A 183 23.34 -18.14 31.67
CA ALA A 183 23.51 -18.85 32.94
C ALA A 183 25.00 -19.01 33.26
N PRO A 184 25.38 -19.01 34.55
CA PRO A 184 26.74 -19.32 34.94
C PRO A 184 27.18 -20.67 34.38
N CYS A 185 28.42 -20.75 33.92
CA CYS A 185 29.02 -21.99 33.47
C CYS A 185 29.87 -22.54 34.60
N ASP A 186 29.44 -23.67 35.21
CA ASP A 186 30.17 -24.32 36.34
C ASP A 186 31.42 -25.05 35.86
N GLU A 187 31.57 -25.25 34.54
CA GLU A 187 32.74 -25.89 33.96
C GLU A 187 33.94 -24.97 34.00
N LYS A 188 35.02 -25.42 34.64
CA LYS A 188 36.33 -24.77 34.62
C LYS A 188 37.01 -25.06 33.27
N ARG A 189 36.66 -24.25 32.27
CA ARG A 189 37.25 -24.31 30.93
C ARG A 189 37.63 -22.94 30.41
N GLU A 190 38.43 -22.93 29.40
CA GLU A 190 38.74 -21.69 28.66
C GLU A 190 37.51 -21.15 27.95
N THR A 191 37.49 -19.83 27.79
CA THR A 191 36.44 -19.08 27.06
C THR A 191 36.49 -19.43 25.57
N LYS A 192 35.29 -19.53 24.94
CA LYS A 192 35.12 -19.84 23.50
C LYS A 192 34.24 -18.78 22.85
N THR A 193 34.35 -18.64 21.55
CA THR A 193 33.41 -17.86 20.74
C THR A 193 31.98 -18.39 20.97
N GLY A 194 31.03 -17.48 21.24
CA GLY A 194 29.65 -17.79 21.61
C GLY A 194 29.38 -17.83 23.13
N ASP A 195 30.41 -17.81 23.96
CA ASP A 195 30.26 -17.64 25.41
C ASP A 195 29.97 -16.18 25.77
N VAL A 196 29.36 -15.97 26.91
CA VAL A 196 29.21 -14.65 27.51
C VAL A 196 30.13 -14.60 28.74
N ILE A 197 31.00 -13.61 28.82
CA ILE A 197 31.89 -13.40 29.94
C ILE A 197 31.49 -12.12 30.68
N VAL A 198 31.65 -12.17 31.99
CA VAL A 198 31.53 -10.97 32.84
C VAL A 198 32.92 -10.45 33.10
N ILE A 199 33.17 -9.22 32.70
CA ILE A 199 34.49 -8.59 32.74
C ILE A 199 34.46 -7.27 33.52
N ASP A 200 35.58 -7.01 34.18
CA ASP A 200 35.97 -5.68 34.58
C ASP A 200 37.10 -5.21 33.66
N PHE A 201 37.01 -4.01 33.13
CA PHE A 201 38.03 -3.48 32.25
C PHE A 201 38.37 -2.02 32.55
N THR A 202 39.61 -1.66 32.32
CA THR A 202 40.10 -0.27 32.43
C THR A 202 40.97 0.01 31.20
N GLY A 203 40.55 0.92 30.35
CA GLY A 203 41.25 1.34 29.14
C GLY A 203 42.09 2.57 29.36
N THR A 204 43.29 2.54 28.77
CA THR A 204 44.23 3.65 28.78
C THR A 204 44.71 3.93 27.38
N ILE A 205 44.98 5.21 27.09
CA ILE A 205 45.63 5.69 25.87
C ILE A 205 46.89 6.44 26.33
N ASP A 206 48.03 6.04 25.83
CA ASP A 206 49.33 6.62 26.22
C ASP A 206 49.59 6.62 27.73
N GLY A 207 48.96 5.67 28.48
CA GLY A 207 49.05 5.49 29.90
C GLY A 207 48.04 6.29 30.74
N GLU A 208 47.20 7.11 30.13
CA GLU A 208 46.15 7.87 30.82
C GLU A 208 44.76 7.24 30.58
N GLU A 209 43.95 7.16 31.64
CA GLU A 209 42.54 6.68 31.59
C GLU A 209 41.72 7.69 30.76
N PHE A 210 40.82 7.20 29.90
CA PHE A 210 39.90 8.05 29.14
C PHE A 210 38.44 7.82 29.53
N LYS A 211 37.62 8.83 29.26
CA LYS A 211 36.19 8.79 29.58
C LYS A 211 35.47 7.69 28.74
N GLY A 212 34.83 6.76 29.45
CA GLY A 212 34.17 5.60 28.84
C GLY A 212 35.07 4.37 28.68
N GLY A 213 36.36 4.46 29.05
CA GLY A 213 37.30 3.33 29.00
C GLY A 213 37.17 2.35 30.17
N LYS A 214 36.28 2.57 31.18
CA LYS A 214 36.16 1.74 32.38
C LYS A 214 34.76 1.14 32.50
N GLY A 215 34.70 -0.16 32.73
CA GLY A 215 33.47 -0.89 33.01
C GLY A 215 33.70 -1.93 34.12
N LYS A 216 32.66 -2.16 34.94
CA LYS A 216 32.63 -3.21 35.95
C LYS A 216 31.41 -4.10 35.71
N ASP A 217 31.57 -5.38 35.94
CA ASP A 217 30.54 -6.40 35.80
C ASP A 217 29.84 -6.33 34.42
N TYR A 218 30.64 -6.06 33.35
CA TYR A 218 30.11 -5.90 32.01
C TYR A 218 29.95 -7.28 31.35
N TYR A 219 28.75 -7.52 30.79
CA TYR A 219 28.42 -8.76 30.06
C TYR A 219 28.86 -8.62 28.60
N LEU A 220 29.83 -9.41 28.19
CA LEU A 220 30.38 -9.43 26.84
C LEU A 220 30.17 -10.80 26.19
N ALA A 221 29.42 -10.83 25.09
CA ALA A 221 29.31 -12.03 24.28
C ALA A 221 30.48 -12.12 23.30
N LEU A 222 31.31 -13.15 23.41
CA LEU A 222 32.46 -13.36 22.54
C LEU A 222 32.04 -13.74 21.12
N GLY A 223 32.48 -12.96 20.14
CA GLY A 223 32.10 -13.11 18.73
C GLY A 223 30.90 -12.27 18.32
N SER A 224 30.40 -11.39 19.21
CA SER A 224 29.29 -10.48 18.89
C SER A 224 29.70 -9.27 18.07
N ASN A 225 30.99 -8.97 18.01
CA ASN A 225 31.57 -7.75 17.40
C ASN A 225 30.96 -6.43 17.95
N THR A 226 30.52 -6.45 19.19
CA THR A 226 29.96 -5.27 19.88
C THR A 226 31.04 -4.35 20.43
N PHE A 227 32.24 -4.87 20.66
CA PHE A 227 33.40 -4.13 21.07
C PHE A 227 34.30 -3.75 19.90
N ILE A 228 35.37 -3.01 20.21
CA ILE A 228 36.39 -2.60 19.22
C ILE A 228 36.99 -3.85 18.57
N PRO A 229 37.17 -3.87 17.24
CA PRO A 229 37.75 -5.03 16.54
C PRO A 229 39.07 -5.50 17.20
N GLY A 230 39.15 -6.82 17.41
CA GLY A 230 40.32 -7.42 18.07
C GLY A 230 40.20 -7.50 19.60
N PHE A 231 39.17 -6.92 20.23
CA PHE A 231 39.00 -6.98 21.70
C PHE A 231 38.52 -8.35 22.16
N GLU A 232 37.43 -8.84 21.54
CA GLU A 232 36.81 -10.11 21.91
C GLU A 232 37.69 -11.31 21.55
N GLU A 233 38.45 -11.22 20.49
CA GLU A 233 39.37 -12.27 20.04
C GLU A 233 40.48 -12.56 21.04
N GLN A 234 41.04 -11.50 21.68
CA GLN A 234 42.10 -11.62 22.68
C GLN A 234 41.61 -12.18 24.04
N LEU A 235 40.31 -12.16 24.27
CA LEU A 235 39.68 -12.75 25.46
C LEU A 235 39.23 -14.19 25.22
N THR A 236 39.29 -14.70 24.01
CA THR A 236 38.99 -16.08 23.67
C THR A 236 40.19 -16.98 24.03
N GLY A 237 39.92 -18.17 24.61
CA GLY A 237 40.96 -19.09 25.09
C GLY A 237 41.59 -18.69 26.43
N LYS A 238 40.91 -17.84 27.21
CA LYS A 238 41.36 -17.39 28.54
C LYS A 238 40.58 -18.02 29.66
N ASN A 239 41.17 -18.01 30.87
CA ASN A 239 40.56 -18.61 32.04
C ASN A 239 39.87 -17.58 32.95
N ILE A 240 38.88 -18.03 33.71
CA ILE A 240 38.25 -17.22 34.76
C ILE A 240 39.30 -16.77 35.78
N GLY A 241 39.28 -15.49 36.15
CA GLY A 241 40.23 -14.87 37.09
C GLY A 241 41.51 -14.38 36.43
N GLU A 242 41.71 -14.63 35.09
CA GLU A 242 42.88 -14.16 34.36
C GLU A 242 42.75 -12.65 34.07
N GLU A 243 43.85 -11.94 34.30
CA GLU A 243 44.00 -10.55 33.88
C GLU A 243 44.68 -10.52 32.52
N VAL A 244 44.02 -9.94 31.55
CA VAL A 244 44.47 -9.91 30.14
C VAL A 244 44.68 -8.46 29.70
N ASP A 245 45.84 -8.19 29.17
CA ASP A 245 46.17 -6.91 28.55
C ASP A 245 45.72 -6.93 27.07
N VAL A 246 44.54 -6.34 26.80
CA VAL A 246 43.93 -6.32 25.46
C VAL A 246 44.38 -5.06 24.70
N ASN A 247 45.11 -5.25 23.64
CA ASN A 247 45.63 -4.17 22.79
C ASN A 247 44.76 -4.02 21.54
N VAL A 248 44.11 -2.87 21.39
CA VAL A 248 43.22 -2.58 20.25
C VAL A 248 43.47 -1.20 19.67
N SER A 249 43.06 -0.99 18.43
CA SER A 249 43.08 0.33 17.79
C SER A 249 41.62 0.74 17.47
N PHE A 250 41.25 1.92 17.86
CA PHE A 250 39.96 2.48 17.51
C PHE A 250 39.86 2.66 15.98
N PRO A 251 38.76 2.30 15.33
CA PRO A 251 38.52 2.58 13.92
C PRO A 251 38.62 4.08 13.60
N GLU A 252 39.07 4.43 12.40
CA GLU A 252 39.15 5.85 11.97
C GLU A 252 37.79 6.56 11.94
N ASN A 253 36.70 5.81 11.72
CA ASN A 253 35.33 6.31 11.71
C ASN A 253 34.61 6.13 13.06
N TYR A 254 35.35 6.01 14.16
CA TYR A 254 34.75 5.84 15.48
C TYR A 254 33.94 7.09 15.88
N HIS A 255 32.77 6.87 16.51
CA HIS A 255 31.81 7.95 16.85
C HIS A 255 32.43 9.05 17.75
N ALA A 256 33.38 8.72 18.63
CA ALA A 256 34.15 9.69 19.43
C ALA A 256 35.42 10.10 18.68
N LYS A 257 35.39 11.28 18.08
CA LYS A 257 36.50 11.81 17.25
C LYS A 257 37.83 11.90 18.01
N ASP A 258 37.78 12.09 19.32
CA ASP A 258 38.98 12.19 20.18
C ASP A 258 39.70 10.85 20.37
N LEU A 259 39.01 9.73 20.08
CA LEU A 259 39.52 8.36 20.20
C LEU A 259 39.82 7.72 18.85
N ALA A 260 39.27 8.21 17.76
CA ALA A 260 39.42 7.64 16.42
C ALA A 260 40.91 7.47 16.03
N GLY A 261 41.26 6.28 15.52
CA GLY A 261 42.59 5.93 15.08
C GLY A 261 43.66 5.73 16.20
N LYS A 262 43.31 5.97 17.48
CA LYS A 262 44.24 5.81 18.60
C LYS A 262 44.35 4.36 19.05
N LYS A 263 45.55 4.00 19.51
CA LYS A 263 45.82 2.72 20.16
C LYS A 263 45.44 2.81 21.64
N ALA A 264 44.73 1.79 22.13
CA ALA A 264 44.33 1.69 23.54
C ALA A 264 44.75 0.34 24.12
N LEU A 265 45.17 0.36 25.37
CA LEU A 265 45.39 -0.81 26.20
C LEU A 265 44.30 -0.96 27.23
N PHE A 266 43.61 -2.08 27.18
CA PHE A 266 42.59 -2.41 28.18
C PHE A 266 43.09 -3.52 29.11
N LYS A 267 43.25 -3.20 30.39
CA LYS A 267 43.44 -4.20 31.43
C LYS A 267 42.08 -4.79 31.78
N THR A 268 41.89 -6.06 31.42
CA THR A 268 40.59 -6.77 31.49
C THR A 268 40.73 -7.97 32.39
N VAL A 269 39.84 -8.09 33.38
CA VAL A 269 39.72 -9.24 34.26
C VAL A 269 38.47 -10.02 33.95
N ILE A 270 38.58 -11.30 33.68
CA ILE A 270 37.46 -12.19 33.45
C ILE A 270 36.94 -12.70 34.78
N LYS A 271 35.76 -12.24 35.23
CA LYS A 271 35.19 -12.59 36.52
C LYS A 271 34.39 -13.88 36.49
N GLU A 272 33.59 -14.03 35.47
CA GLU A 272 32.64 -15.14 35.36
C GLU A 272 32.50 -15.58 33.89
N LEU A 273 32.40 -16.88 33.69
CA LEU A 273 32.02 -17.47 32.40
C LEU A 273 30.55 -17.82 32.45
N ARG A 274 29.82 -17.37 31.46
CA ARG A 274 28.39 -17.67 31.29
C ARG A 274 28.17 -18.26 29.90
N GLN A 275 27.20 -19.14 29.80
CA GLN A 275 26.79 -19.70 28.53
C GLN A 275 25.38 -19.21 28.15
N MET A 276 25.13 -19.08 26.85
CA MET A 276 23.79 -18.81 26.36
C MET A 276 22.94 -20.06 26.52
N VAL A 277 21.87 -19.95 27.30
CA VAL A 277 20.95 -21.05 27.55
C VAL A 277 19.59 -20.69 27.00
N THR A 278 19.01 -21.59 26.21
CA THR A 278 17.62 -21.50 25.79
C THR A 278 16.76 -21.79 27.04
N PRO A 279 15.81 -20.92 27.40
CA PRO A 279 14.93 -21.18 28.53
C PRO A 279 14.15 -22.48 28.34
N ALA A 280 13.87 -23.19 29.43
CA ALA A 280 12.99 -24.34 29.39
C ALA A 280 11.59 -23.89 28.92
N ILE A 281 10.99 -24.70 28.05
CA ILE A 281 9.65 -24.43 27.54
C ILE A 281 8.63 -24.98 28.52
N ASP A 282 8.28 -24.18 29.50
CA ASP A 282 7.38 -24.50 30.62
C ASP A 282 6.42 -23.32 30.90
N ASP A 283 5.68 -23.41 32.00
CA ASP A 283 4.74 -22.36 32.41
C ASP A 283 5.44 -21.03 32.78
N GLU A 284 6.69 -21.08 33.26
CA GLU A 284 7.47 -19.87 33.54
C GLU A 284 7.86 -19.16 32.24
N PHE A 285 8.21 -19.92 31.22
CA PHE A 285 8.42 -19.37 29.87
C PHE A 285 7.14 -18.73 29.32
N ALA A 286 5.98 -19.36 29.51
CA ALA A 286 4.69 -18.83 29.03
C ALA A 286 4.36 -17.49 29.72
N LYS A 287 4.70 -17.31 31.00
CA LYS A 287 4.49 -16.03 31.72
C LYS A 287 5.27 -14.87 31.13
N MET A 288 6.41 -15.11 30.49
CA MET A 288 7.18 -14.06 29.79
C MET A 288 6.40 -13.46 28.61
N PHE A 289 5.40 -14.15 28.11
CA PHE A 289 4.51 -13.72 27.03
C PHE A 289 3.10 -13.35 27.53
N GLY A 290 2.90 -13.27 28.84
CA GLY A 290 1.62 -12.91 29.44
C GLY A 290 0.60 -14.04 29.51
N CYS A 291 1.05 -15.29 29.33
CA CYS A 291 0.22 -16.49 29.46
C CYS A 291 0.48 -17.18 30.79
N ASP A 292 -0.57 -17.63 31.49
CA ASP A 292 -0.42 -18.30 32.80
C ASP A 292 0.19 -19.71 32.69
N THR A 293 -0.04 -20.40 31.56
CA THR A 293 0.41 -21.77 31.31
C THR A 293 0.93 -21.93 29.89
N LEU A 294 1.74 -22.97 29.68
CA LEU A 294 2.25 -23.35 28.36
C LEU A 294 1.11 -23.69 27.37
N ASP A 295 0.05 -24.31 27.84
CA ASP A 295 -1.11 -24.64 26.99
C ASP A 295 -1.80 -23.37 26.47
N LYS A 296 -1.94 -22.34 27.31
CA LYS A 296 -2.46 -21.03 26.84
C LYS A 296 -1.55 -20.34 25.84
N LEU A 297 -0.23 -20.47 26.00
CA LEU A 297 0.74 -19.96 25.02
C LEU A 297 0.59 -20.71 23.69
N LYS A 298 0.45 -22.04 23.72
CA LYS A 298 0.20 -22.85 22.52
C LYS A 298 -1.09 -22.45 21.81
N GLU A 299 -2.17 -22.22 22.56
CA GLU A 299 -3.45 -21.78 22.01
C GLU A 299 -3.35 -20.38 21.38
N MET A 300 -2.63 -19.45 22.01
CA MET A 300 -2.38 -18.12 21.47
C MET A 300 -1.60 -18.19 20.15
N ILE A 301 -0.52 -18.96 20.11
CA ILE A 301 0.31 -19.16 18.92
C ILE A 301 -0.50 -19.82 17.80
N LYS A 302 -1.28 -20.85 18.13
CA LYS A 302 -2.19 -21.50 17.18
C LYS A 302 -3.16 -20.48 16.56
N THR A 303 -3.77 -19.67 17.39
CA THR A 303 -4.71 -18.62 16.94
C THR A 303 -4.04 -17.62 15.98
N GLU A 304 -2.80 -17.20 16.28
CA GLU A 304 -2.07 -16.30 15.39
C GLU A 304 -1.65 -16.97 14.09
N LEU A 305 -1.18 -18.23 14.11
CA LEU A 305 -0.85 -19.00 12.91
C LEU A 305 -2.09 -19.24 12.04
N ASP A 306 -3.19 -19.69 12.65
CA ASP A 306 -4.46 -19.90 11.93
C ASP A 306 -4.95 -18.62 11.27
N LYS A 307 -4.82 -17.47 11.94
CA LYS A 307 -5.20 -16.17 11.40
C LYS A 307 -4.27 -15.74 10.24
N GLU A 308 -2.97 -16.01 10.35
CA GLU A 308 -2.02 -15.76 9.27
C GLU A 308 -2.36 -16.61 8.05
N TYR A 309 -2.62 -17.92 8.24
CA TYR A 309 -3.02 -18.82 7.16
C TYR A 309 -4.35 -18.41 6.52
N GLN A 310 -5.34 -17.98 7.33
CA GLN A 310 -6.60 -17.47 6.83
C GLN A 310 -6.39 -16.20 5.97
N ASN A 311 -5.48 -15.32 6.35
CA ASN A 311 -5.18 -14.11 5.57
C ASN A 311 -4.56 -14.47 4.21
N VAL A 312 -3.60 -15.41 4.18
CA VAL A 312 -2.97 -15.88 2.94
C VAL A 312 -3.99 -16.62 2.07
N ALA A 313 -4.76 -17.54 2.66
CA ALA A 313 -5.81 -18.28 1.97
C ALA A 313 -6.88 -17.33 1.39
N ARG A 314 -7.29 -16.29 2.14
CA ARG A 314 -8.23 -15.27 1.67
C ARG A 314 -7.67 -14.51 0.47
N MET A 315 -6.39 -14.16 0.49
CA MET A 315 -5.74 -13.47 -0.63
C MET A 315 -5.82 -14.30 -1.92
N HIS A 316 -5.51 -15.61 -1.82
CA HIS A 316 -5.62 -16.53 -2.95
C HIS A 316 -7.07 -16.73 -3.41
N THR A 317 -8.00 -16.86 -2.47
CA THR A 317 -9.43 -17.00 -2.77
C THR A 317 -9.98 -15.75 -3.48
N LYS A 318 -9.62 -14.56 -2.99
CA LYS A 318 -9.98 -13.28 -3.64
C LYS A 318 -9.43 -13.21 -5.05
N ARG A 319 -8.16 -13.60 -5.26
CA ARG A 319 -7.55 -13.64 -6.58
C ARG A 319 -8.31 -14.60 -7.50
N ALA A 320 -8.56 -15.83 -7.07
CA ALA A 320 -9.29 -16.83 -7.85
C ALA A 320 -10.70 -16.33 -8.24
N LEU A 321 -11.38 -15.64 -7.33
CA LEU A 321 -12.67 -15.02 -7.60
C LEU A 321 -12.57 -13.93 -8.67
N LEU A 322 -11.60 -13.01 -8.54
CA LEU A 322 -11.41 -11.92 -9.49
C LEU A 322 -10.99 -12.44 -10.87
N ASP A 323 -10.23 -13.53 -10.93
CA ASP A 323 -9.86 -14.21 -12.16
C ASP A 323 -11.10 -14.82 -12.84
N ALA A 324 -11.92 -15.56 -12.09
CA ALA A 324 -13.16 -16.14 -12.59
C ALA A 324 -14.14 -15.06 -13.08
N LEU A 325 -14.24 -13.94 -12.36
CA LEU A 325 -15.05 -12.79 -12.79
C LEU A 325 -14.52 -12.16 -14.08
N ALA A 326 -13.21 -12.00 -14.21
CA ALA A 326 -12.59 -11.44 -15.42
C ALA A 326 -12.75 -12.34 -16.65
N GLU A 327 -12.65 -13.67 -16.48
CA GLU A 327 -12.81 -14.66 -17.57
C GLU A 327 -14.26 -14.73 -18.06
N THR A 328 -15.24 -14.57 -17.16
CA THR A 328 -16.66 -14.66 -17.52
C THR A 328 -17.27 -13.38 -18.07
N HIS A 329 -16.58 -12.24 -17.89
CA HIS A 329 -17.08 -10.94 -18.32
C HIS A 329 -16.11 -10.24 -19.27
N SER A 330 -16.52 -10.11 -20.53
CA SER A 330 -15.77 -9.38 -21.54
C SER A 330 -16.62 -8.21 -22.06
N PHE A 331 -16.20 -6.98 -21.74
CA PHE A 331 -16.80 -5.75 -22.24
C PHE A 331 -15.73 -4.68 -22.45
N ASP A 332 -16.05 -3.72 -23.30
CA ASP A 332 -15.14 -2.61 -23.60
C ASP A 332 -15.08 -1.66 -22.39
N VAL A 333 -13.89 -1.11 -22.11
CA VAL A 333 -13.67 -0.19 -21.00
C VAL A 333 -13.32 1.21 -21.50
N PRO A 334 -13.73 2.28 -20.81
CA PRO A 334 -13.38 3.65 -21.18
C PRO A 334 -11.86 3.84 -21.15
N GLN A 335 -11.30 4.31 -22.27
CA GLN A 335 -9.85 4.43 -22.42
C GLN A 335 -9.25 5.45 -21.44
N GLY A 336 -9.95 6.55 -21.18
CA GLY A 336 -9.50 7.54 -20.22
C GLY A 336 -9.32 6.97 -18.79
N MET A 337 -10.20 6.02 -18.38
CA MET A 337 -10.04 5.34 -17.09
C MET A 337 -8.83 4.42 -17.10
N VAL A 338 -8.59 3.70 -18.22
CA VAL A 338 -7.41 2.85 -18.40
C VAL A 338 -6.13 3.67 -18.35
N ASP A 339 -6.10 4.81 -19.01
CA ASP A 339 -4.93 5.69 -19.06
C ASP A 339 -4.63 6.30 -17.67
N LEU A 340 -5.66 6.65 -16.88
CA LEU A 340 -5.49 7.10 -15.50
C LEU A 340 -4.91 6.00 -14.59
N GLU A 341 -5.45 4.79 -14.68
CA GLU A 341 -4.95 3.64 -13.90
C GLU A 341 -3.53 3.28 -14.32
N PHE A 342 -3.26 3.25 -15.63
CA PHE A 342 -1.91 3.01 -16.17
C PHE A 342 -0.91 4.05 -15.64
N ASN A 343 -1.25 5.34 -15.68
CA ASN A 343 -0.37 6.39 -15.18
C ASN A 343 -0.08 6.23 -13.69
N SER A 344 -1.07 5.82 -12.91
CA SER A 344 -0.88 5.53 -11.47
C SER A 344 0.08 4.36 -11.25
N ILE A 345 -0.07 3.26 -12.00
CA ILE A 345 0.82 2.09 -11.94
C ILE A 345 2.23 2.49 -12.39
N TRP A 346 2.32 3.22 -13.49
CA TRP A 346 3.61 3.64 -14.06
C TRP A 346 4.39 4.55 -13.11
N GLN A 347 3.71 5.48 -12.45
CA GLN A 347 4.33 6.33 -11.43
C GLN A 347 4.92 5.51 -10.27
N GLN A 348 4.21 4.49 -9.80
CA GLN A 348 4.71 3.59 -8.76
C GLN A 348 5.94 2.80 -9.22
N PHE A 349 5.93 2.33 -10.48
CA PHE A 349 7.08 1.68 -11.09
C PHE A 349 8.30 2.62 -11.17
N GLU A 350 8.11 3.86 -11.60
CA GLU A 350 9.21 4.84 -11.65
C GLU A 350 9.79 5.16 -10.27
N GLU A 351 8.94 5.23 -9.24
CA GLU A 351 9.38 5.41 -7.85
C GLU A 351 10.19 4.19 -7.36
N ALA A 352 9.71 2.97 -7.64
CA ALA A 352 10.44 1.74 -7.32
C ALA A 352 11.79 1.67 -8.06
N LYS A 353 11.83 2.08 -9.32
CA LYS A 353 13.06 2.18 -10.14
C LYS A 353 14.07 3.14 -9.52
N LYS A 354 13.63 4.32 -9.09
CA LYS A 354 14.51 5.32 -8.41
C LYS A 354 15.08 4.81 -7.10
N ASN A 355 14.31 3.99 -6.38
CA ASN A 355 14.69 3.42 -5.09
C ASN A 355 15.46 2.08 -5.20
N ASN A 356 15.84 1.64 -6.42
CA ASN A 356 16.44 0.34 -6.70
C ASN A 356 15.64 -0.87 -6.13
N GLN A 357 14.33 -0.77 -6.15
CA GLN A 357 13.39 -1.78 -5.62
C GLN A 357 12.74 -2.63 -6.72
N LEU A 358 13.27 -2.59 -7.94
CA LEU A 358 12.80 -3.43 -9.05
C LEU A 358 13.26 -4.87 -8.84
N ASP A 359 12.40 -5.82 -9.20
CA ASP A 359 12.77 -7.22 -9.25
C ASP A 359 13.64 -7.55 -10.50
N GLU A 360 14.21 -8.77 -10.54
CA GLU A 360 15.10 -9.17 -11.62
C GLU A 360 14.35 -9.30 -12.96
N GLU A 361 13.08 -9.61 -12.93
CA GLU A 361 12.24 -9.72 -14.13
C GLU A 361 11.97 -8.36 -14.74
N GLU A 362 11.60 -7.37 -13.91
CA GLU A 362 11.41 -5.98 -14.34
C GLU A 362 12.67 -5.38 -14.93
N LYS A 363 13.83 -5.70 -14.33
CA LYS A 363 15.12 -5.26 -14.84
C LYS A 363 15.48 -5.86 -16.19
N SER A 364 14.98 -7.06 -16.49
CA SER A 364 15.29 -7.81 -17.73
C SER A 364 14.43 -7.41 -18.93
N LYS A 365 13.23 -6.84 -18.69
CA LYS A 365 12.26 -6.46 -19.73
C LYS A 365 12.56 -5.08 -20.31
N SER A 366 12.22 -4.87 -21.58
CA SER A 366 12.27 -3.54 -22.18
C SER A 366 11.18 -2.61 -21.60
N GLU A 367 11.41 -1.29 -21.64
CA GLU A 367 10.41 -0.32 -21.17
C GLU A 367 9.10 -0.39 -21.95
N ASP A 368 9.16 -0.71 -23.23
CA ASP A 368 7.97 -0.84 -24.08
C ASP A 368 7.16 -2.10 -23.73
N ASP A 369 7.82 -3.22 -23.43
CA ASP A 369 7.18 -4.44 -22.96
C ASP A 369 6.50 -4.22 -21.60
N LEU A 370 7.20 -3.55 -20.68
CA LEU A 370 6.64 -3.19 -19.38
C LEU A 370 5.42 -2.26 -19.51
N LYS A 371 5.47 -1.28 -20.42
CA LYS A 371 4.31 -0.41 -20.69
C LYS A 371 3.12 -1.19 -21.23
N ALA A 372 3.37 -2.14 -22.15
CA ALA A 372 2.31 -2.97 -22.70
C ALA A 372 1.68 -3.87 -21.62
N GLU A 373 2.51 -4.48 -20.77
CA GLU A 373 2.08 -5.32 -19.65
C GLU A 373 1.26 -4.51 -18.63
N TYR A 374 1.78 -3.38 -18.18
CA TYR A 374 1.07 -2.53 -17.21
C TYR A 374 -0.22 -1.93 -17.77
N LYS A 375 -0.27 -1.70 -19.09
CA LYS A 375 -1.51 -1.27 -19.73
C LYS A 375 -2.58 -2.37 -19.72
N ALA A 376 -2.19 -3.62 -19.97
CA ALA A 376 -3.10 -4.77 -19.86
C ALA A 376 -3.60 -4.96 -18.42
N ILE A 377 -2.73 -4.79 -17.43
CA ILE A 377 -3.09 -4.81 -16.01
C ILE A 377 -4.08 -3.69 -15.70
N ALA A 378 -3.84 -2.47 -16.16
CA ALA A 378 -4.72 -1.32 -15.96
C ALA A 378 -6.11 -1.58 -16.58
N GLU A 379 -6.16 -2.09 -17.80
CA GLU A 379 -7.43 -2.44 -18.48
C GLU A 379 -8.23 -3.47 -17.69
N ARG A 380 -7.55 -4.52 -17.21
CA ARG A 380 -8.18 -5.55 -16.39
C ARG A 380 -8.71 -4.99 -15.06
N ARG A 381 -7.93 -4.14 -14.38
CA ARG A 381 -8.35 -3.51 -13.12
C ARG A 381 -9.57 -2.61 -13.32
N VAL A 382 -9.59 -1.80 -14.36
CA VAL A 382 -10.74 -0.96 -14.71
C VAL A 382 -11.96 -1.82 -15.00
N ARG A 383 -11.80 -2.90 -15.78
CA ARG A 383 -12.90 -3.83 -16.07
C ARG A 383 -13.48 -4.46 -14.81
N LEU A 384 -12.63 -4.99 -13.95
CA LEU A 384 -13.06 -5.57 -12.68
C LEU A 384 -13.70 -4.52 -11.75
N GLY A 385 -13.13 -3.33 -11.64
CA GLY A 385 -13.69 -2.25 -10.83
C GLY A 385 -15.09 -1.84 -11.28
N LEU A 386 -15.31 -1.71 -12.59
CA LEU A 386 -16.63 -1.42 -13.16
C LEU A 386 -17.62 -2.56 -12.92
N LEU A 387 -17.19 -3.81 -13.08
CA LEU A 387 -18.03 -4.98 -12.82
C LEU A 387 -18.43 -5.06 -11.35
N LEU A 388 -17.49 -4.91 -10.43
CA LEU A 388 -17.77 -4.93 -8.99
C LEU A 388 -18.70 -3.77 -8.58
N ALA A 389 -18.52 -2.59 -9.18
CA ALA A 389 -19.41 -1.46 -8.95
C ALA A 389 -20.85 -1.76 -9.40
N GLU A 390 -21.04 -2.44 -10.54
CA GLU A 390 -22.36 -2.80 -11.02
C GLU A 390 -23.00 -3.93 -10.18
N ILE A 391 -22.22 -4.94 -9.76
CA ILE A 391 -22.68 -5.97 -8.81
C ILE A 391 -23.13 -5.31 -7.51
N ALA A 392 -22.37 -4.35 -7.00
CA ALA A 392 -22.74 -3.62 -5.79
C ALA A 392 -24.03 -2.81 -5.95
N ASN A 393 -24.20 -2.16 -7.09
CA ASN A 393 -25.37 -1.36 -7.42
C ASN A 393 -26.64 -2.23 -7.47
N GLU A 394 -26.60 -3.36 -8.21
CA GLU A 394 -27.72 -4.30 -8.30
C GLU A 394 -28.11 -4.88 -6.94
N ASN A 395 -27.11 -5.15 -6.08
CA ASN A 395 -27.33 -5.75 -4.76
C ASN A 395 -27.40 -4.72 -3.62
N LYS A 396 -27.43 -3.43 -3.93
CA LYS A 396 -27.51 -2.31 -2.97
C LYS A 396 -26.46 -2.36 -1.87
N ILE A 397 -25.24 -2.77 -2.23
CA ILE A 397 -24.10 -2.81 -1.32
C ILE A 397 -23.55 -1.39 -1.16
N THR A 398 -23.58 -0.87 0.05
CA THR A 398 -23.07 0.47 0.37
C THR A 398 -22.13 0.41 1.58
N LEU A 399 -21.18 1.32 1.64
CA LEU A 399 -20.36 1.50 2.84
C LEU A 399 -21.13 2.23 3.92
N THR A 400 -21.10 1.68 5.12
CA THR A 400 -21.66 2.33 6.31
C THR A 400 -20.56 3.11 7.05
N GLN A 401 -20.98 4.03 7.94
CA GLN A 401 -20.04 4.74 8.80
C GLN A 401 -19.28 3.78 9.74
N ASP A 402 -19.91 2.68 10.13
CA ASP A 402 -19.27 1.63 10.94
C ASP A 402 -18.14 0.92 10.18
N ASP A 403 -18.34 0.65 8.89
CA ASP A 403 -17.30 0.03 8.04
C ASP A 403 -16.06 0.94 7.98
N LEU A 404 -16.27 2.24 7.76
CA LEU A 404 -15.18 3.22 7.74
C LEU A 404 -14.46 3.33 9.09
N THR A 405 -15.23 3.35 10.18
CA THR A 405 -14.66 3.41 11.53
C THR A 405 -13.80 2.18 11.81
N LYS A 406 -14.28 0.98 11.45
CA LYS A 406 -13.52 -0.27 11.59
C LYS A 406 -12.24 -0.25 10.75
N ALA A 407 -12.30 0.26 9.51
CA ALA A 407 -11.12 0.37 8.64
C ALA A 407 -10.07 1.32 9.24
N VAL A 408 -10.49 2.49 9.75
CA VAL A 408 -9.58 3.42 10.42
C VAL A 408 -8.97 2.80 11.69
N MET A 409 -9.77 2.06 12.48
CA MET A 409 -9.27 1.35 13.65
C MET A 409 -8.26 0.25 13.29
N GLN A 410 -8.49 -0.47 12.19
CA GLN A 410 -7.56 -1.48 11.70
C GLN A 410 -6.25 -0.85 11.24
N GLU A 411 -6.32 0.28 10.56
CA GLU A 411 -5.12 1.03 10.16
C GLU A 411 -4.37 1.58 11.39
N ALA A 412 -5.09 2.10 12.38
CA ALA A 412 -4.50 2.61 13.61
C ALA A 412 -3.73 1.53 14.39
N ARG A 413 -4.19 0.28 14.39
CA ARG A 413 -3.50 -0.85 15.04
C ARG A 413 -2.11 -1.15 14.46
N ARG A 414 -1.80 -0.67 13.25
CA ARG A 414 -0.47 -0.79 12.63
C ARG A 414 0.56 0.14 13.26
N TYR A 415 0.11 1.11 14.07
CA TYR A 415 0.94 2.12 14.72
C TYR A 415 0.73 2.09 16.25
N PRO A 416 1.21 1.04 16.96
CA PRO A 416 1.02 0.91 18.40
C PRO A 416 1.52 2.13 19.18
N GLY A 417 0.67 2.65 20.05
CA GLY A 417 0.94 3.86 20.85
C GLY A 417 0.68 5.19 20.12
N GLN A 418 0.28 5.14 18.85
CA GLN A 418 -0.07 6.33 18.03
C GLN A 418 -1.49 6.26 17.47
N GLU A 419 -2.32 5.34 17.95
CA GLU A 419 -3.66 5.06 17.42
C GLU A 419 -4.52 6.33 17.37
N LYS A 420 -4.42 7.16 18.41
CA LYS A 420 -5.14 8.43 18.48
C LYS A 420 -4.71 9.41 17.39
N ILE A 421 -3.43 9.48 17.09
CA ILE A 421 -2.87 10.37 16.05
C ILE A 421 -3.38 9.94 14.67
N VAL A 422 -3.38 8.63 14.40
CA VAL A 422 -3.89 8.06 13.15
C VAL A 422 -5.38 8.36 13.00
N PHE A 423 -6.16 8.18 14.07
CA PHE A 423 -7.60 8.46 14.05
C PHE A 423 -7.89 9.95 13.77
N GLU A 424 -7.19 10.86 14.45
CA GLU A 424 -7.31 12.31 14.23
C GLU A 424 -6.88 12.71 12.82
N TYR A 425 -5.86 12.04 12.25
CA TYR A 425 -5.42 12.28 10.88
C TYR A 425 -6.54 12.01 9.88
N TYR A 426 -7.19 10.85 9.96
CA TYR A 426 -8.31 10.51 9.06
C TYR A 426 -9.53 11.39 9.27
N GLN A 427 -9.79 11.81 10.50
CA GLN A 427 -10.89 12.73 10.81
C GLN A 427 -10.68 14.14 10.20
N LYS A 428 -9.44 14.61 10.18
CA LYS A 428 -9.08 15.96 9.65
C LYS A 428 -8.79 15.96 8.15
N ASN A 429 -8.58 14.81 7.52
CA ASN A 429 -8.21 14.68 6.12
C ASN A 429 -9.22 13.83 5.34
N PRO A 430 -10.30 14.44 4.82
CA PRO A 430 -11.31 13.70 4.05
C PRO A 430 -10.74 12.94 2.84
N GLN A 431 -9.72 13.49 2.18
CA GLN A 431 -9.06 12.83 1.04
C GLN A 431 -8.37 11.52 1.45
N ALA A 432 -7.75 11.48 2.63
CA ALA A 432 -7.15 10.25 3.15
C ALA A 432 -8.24 9.21 3.48
N LEU A 433 -9.38 9.65 4.01
CA LEU A 433 -10.52 8.78 4.26
C LEU A 433 -11.12 8.24 2.95
N ASP A 434 -11.22 9.06 1.91
CA ASP A 434 -11.69 8.64 0.59
C ASP A 434 -10.76 7.58 -0.03
N ALA A 435 -9.46 7.67 0.22
CA ALA A 435 -8.50 6.65 -0.20
C ALA A 435 -8.73 5.28 0.46
N LEU A 436 -9.32 5.22 1.66
CA LEU A 436 -9.71 3.97 2.32
C LEU A 436 -11.04 3.41 1.79
N LYS A 437 -11.93 4.26 1.28
CA LYS A 437 -13.28 3.84 0.85
C LYS A 437 -13.25 2.83 -0.28
N ALA A 438 -12.41 3.06 -1.27
CA ALA A 438 -12.41 2.23 -2.46
C ALA A 438 -11.93 0.78 -2.17
N PRO A 439 -10.79 0.53 -1.43
CA PRO A 439 -10.43 -0.82 -1.01
C PRO A 439 -11.49 -1.50 -0.15
N LEU A 440 -12.04 -0.73 0.79
CA LEU A 440 -13.05 -1.25 1.70
C LEU A 440 -14.35 -1.65 0.97
N PHE A 441 -14.72 -0.85 -0.03
CA PHE A 441 -15.86 -1.15 -0.88
C PHE A 441 -15.65 -2.43 -1.71
N GLU A 442 -14.47 -2.55 -2.31
CA GLU A 442 -14.07 -3.76 -3.04
C GLU A 442 -14.13 -5.01 -2.14
N GLU A 443 -13.53 -4.94 -0.92
CA GLU A 443 -13.60 -6.04 0.04
C GLU A 443 -15.04 -6.42 0.39
N LYS A 444 -15.90 -5.44 0.60
CA LYS A 444 -17.31 -5.70 0.93
C LYS A 444 -18.08 -6.36 -0.21
N VAL A 445 -17.79 -5.97 -1.46
CA VAL A 445 -18.38 -6.61 -2.64
C VAL A 445 -17.83 -8.02 -2.82
N VAL A 446 -16.52 -8.22 -2.67
CA VAL A 446 -15.90 -9.54 -2.70
C VAL A 446 -16.51 -10.47 -1.65
N ASP A 447 -16.67 -9.98 -0.41
CA ASP A 447 -17.32 -10.76 0.65
C ASP A 447 -18.73 -11.18 0.27
N TYR A 448 -19.53 -10.25 -0.27
CA TYR A 448 -20.86 -10.58 -0.76
C TYR A 448 -20.83 -11.64 -1.87
N VAL A 449 -19.98 -11.46 -2.89
CA VAL A 449 -19.88 -12.41 -4.00
C VAL A 449 -19.47 -13.80 -3.50
N LEU A 450 -18.54 -13.89 -2.55
CA LEU A 450 -18.13 -15.14 -1.92
C LEU A 450 -19.30 -15.85 -1.16
N THR A 451 -20.34 -15.12 -0.76
CA THR A 451 -21.54 -15.76 -0.17
C THR A 451 -22.48 -16.38 -1.21
N VAL A 452 -22.35 -15.96 -2.48
CA VAL A 452 -23.28 -16.38 -3.56
C VAL A 452 -22.66 -17.45 -4.47
N VAL A 453 -21.34 -17.40 -4.69
CA VAL A 453 -20.63 -18.35 -5.56
C VAL A 453 -20.52 -19.73 -4.93
N LYS A 454 -20.32 -20.75 -5.75
CA LYS A 454 -20.00 -22.10 -5.26
C LYS A 454 -18.55 -22.15 -4.80
N ILE A 455 -18.34 -22.46 -3.52
CA ILE A 455 -17.03 -22.59 -2.93
C ILE A 455 -16.63 -24.05 -2.87
N ASN A 456 -15.50 -24.38 -3.47
CA ASN A 456 -14.84 -25.68 -3.37
C ASN A 456 -13.64 -25.53 -2.41
N GLU A 457 -13.73 -26.08 -1.18
CA GLU A 457 -12.66 -26.00 -0.19
C GLU A 457 -11.59 -27.03 -0.51
N GLU A 458 -10.33 -26.60 -0.49
CA GLU A 458 -9.12 -27.41 -0.67
C GLU A 458 -8.23 -27.22 0.56
N ASN A 459 -8.00 -28.33 1.28
CA ASN A 459 -7.14 -28.33 2.46
C ASN A 459 -5.67 -28.48 2.06
N LEU A 460 -4.85 -27.58 2.50
CA LEU A 460 -3.40 -27.53 2.23
C LEU A 460 -2.62 -27.48 3.53
N SER A 461 -1.38 -27.95 3.50
CA SER A 461 -0.41 -27.64 4.55
C SER A 461 0.02 -26.17 4.45
N ALA A 462 0.64 -25.62 5.50
CA ALA A 462 1.16 -24.28 5.48
C ALA A 462 2.18 -24.06 4.35
N ASP A 463 3.10 -25.01 4.17
CA ASP A 463 4.11 -24.95 3.10
C ASP A 463 3.46 -24.91 1.71
N GLU A 464 2.45 -25.75 1.47
CA GLU A 464 1.70 -25.74 0.20
C GLU A 464 0.91 -24.45 0.02
N LEU A 465 0.32 -23.90 1.09
CA LEU A 465 -0.41 -22.62 1.04
C LEU A 465 0.51 -21.46 0.66
N TYR A 466 1.70 -21.39 1.25
CA TYR A 466 2.68 -20.35 0.92
C TYR A 466 3.31 -20.52 -0.46
N ALA A 467 3.48 -21.77 -0.91
CA ALA A 467 3.99 -22.10 -2.25
C ALA A 467 2.90 -22.10 -3.34
N TYR A 468 1.64 -21.89 -2.96
CA TYR A 468 0.52 -21.98 -3.89
C TYR A 468 0.62 -20.91 -4.99
N ASN A 469 0.73 -21.37 -6.22
CA ASN A 469 0.67 -20.52 -7.42
C ASN A 469 -0.50 -20.97 -8.31
N PRO A 470 -1.56 -20.18 -8.43
CA PRO A 470 -2.73 -20.53 -9.24
C PRO A 470 -2.40 -20.71 -10.73
N ASP A 471 -1.35 -20.08 -11.26
CA ASP A 471 -0.99 -20.14 -12.66
C ASP A 471 -0.38 -21.50 -13.04
N THR A 472 0.21 -22.22 -12.09
CA THR A 472 0.74 -23.59 -12.34
C THR A 472 -0.36 -24.66 -12.43
N GLN A 473 -1.59 -24.35 -12.01
CA GLN A 473 -2.70 -25.30 -12.00
C GLN A 473 -3.61 -25.18 -13.25
N LYS A 474 -3.37 -24.21 -14.11
CA LYS A 474 -4.13 -24.02 -15.39
C LYS A 474 -3.58 -24.84 -16.56
N LYS A 475 -2.70 -25.84 -16.30
CA LYS A 475 -2.19 -26.76 -17.35
C LYS A 475 -3.00 -28.04 -17.47
#